data_c30f5145927ee824bb4ea928694bff5e
#
_entry.id   c30f5145927ee824bb4ea928694bff5e
#
_cell.length_a   1.000
_cell.length_b   1.000
_cell.length_c   1.000
_cell.angle_alpha   90.00
_cell.angle_beta   90.00
_cell.angle_gamma   90.00
#
_symmetry.space_group_name_H-M   'P 1'
#
loop_
_entity.id
_entity.type
_entity.pdbx_description
1 polymer ?
#
loop_
_entity_poly.entity_id
_entity_poly.type
_entity_poly.pdbx_seq_one_letter_code
_entity_poly.pdbx_strand_id
1 'polypeptide(L)'
;MKKVLCNKEVYINGDGETSRDFCYIENAVQANILAAMTTNQEAIDQVYNVALNQRTSLNELYKLIEDKIIERVEGLEQKKPVYRDFRAGDVRHSQASIDKAKELLNYRPQYKVSDGLNEAIDWYINSIK
;
A
#
# COMPACT_ATOMS: atom_id res chain seq x y z
N MET A 1 -3.28 8.76 7.52
CA MET A 1 -4.08 8.30 8.68
C MET A 1 -4.12 9.31 9.83
N LYS A 2 -3.03 9.62 10.53
CA LYS A 2 -3.04 10.53 11.72
C LYS A 2 -3.77 11.86 11.50
N LYS A 3 -3.57 12.52 10.35
CA LYS A 3 -4.23 13.81 10.07
C LYS A 3 -5.74 13.65 9.87
N VAL A 4 -6.20 12.56 9.25
CA VAL A 4 -7.62 12.25 9.10
C VAL A 4 -8.24 12.03 10.48
N LEU A 5 -7.63 11.18 11.31
CA LEU A 5 -8.08 10.91 12.68
C LEU A 5 -8.15 12.18 13.55
N CYS A 6 -7.25 13.12 13.36
CA CYS A 6 -7.23 14.38 14.07
C CYS A 6 -8.09 15.48 13.39
N ASN A 7 -8.89 15.14 12.40
CA ASN A 7 -9.71 16.08 11.60
C ASN A 7 -8.92 17.27 11.00
N LYS A 8 -7.63 17.02 10.66
CA LYS A 8 -6.69 18.03 10.10
C LYS A 8 -6.58 17.90 8.59
N GLU A 9 -6.21 18.98 7.94
CA GLU A 9 -5.94 19.00 6.50
C GLU A 9 -4.87 17.99 6.10
N VAL A 10 -5.14 17.22 5.06
CA VAL A 10 -4.20 16.30 4.44
C VAL A 10 -3.64 16.93 3.17
N TYR A 11 -2.34 16.87 2.99
CA TYR A 11 -1.67 17.41 1.82
C TYR A 11 -1.20 16.30 0.91
N ILE A 12 -1.46 16.47 -0.40
CA ILE A 12 -0.97 15.60 -1.46
C ILE A 12 -0.05 16.43 -2.35
N ASN A 13 1.16 15.96 -2.61
CA ASN A 13 2.06 16.61 -3.56
C ASN A 13 1.67 16.23 -4.99
N GLY A 14 1.59 17.22 -5.86
CA GLY A 14 1.08 17.09 -7.22
C GLY A 14 -0.46 17.04 -7.26
N ASP A 15 -0.99 16.44 -8.28
CA ASP A 15 -2.43 16.30 -8.57
C ASP A 15 -3.07 15.04 -7.96
N GLY A 16 -2.30 14.24 -7.22
CA GLY A 16 -2.75 12.99 -6.64
C GLY A 16 -2.79 11.78 -7.58
N GLU A 17 -2.45 11.97 -8.86
CA GLU A 17 -2.42 10.88 -9.86
C GLU A 17 -1.09 10.12 -9.87
N THR A 18 -0.11 10.55 -9.09
CA THR A 18 1.09 9.77 -8.82
C THR A 18 0.68 8.42 -8.22
N SER A 19 1.17 7.32 -8.79
CA SER A 19 0.76 5.98 -8.39
C SER A 19 1.94 5.10 -8.00
N ARG A 20 1.67 4.17 -7.09
CA ARG A 20 2.63 3.19 -6.56
C ARG A 20 1.99 1.82 -6.49
N ASP A 21 2.83 0.80 -6.53
CA ASP A 21 2.47 -0.57 -6.24
C ASP A 21 2.68 -0.84 -4.74
N PHE A 22 1.62 -0.61 -3.97
CA PHE A 22 1.65 -0.78 -2.52
C PHE A 22 1.52 -2.26 -2.16
N CYS A 23 2.40 -2.74 -1.31
CA CYS A 23 2.40 -4.12 -0.84
C CYS A 23 2.10 -4.15 0.67
N TYR A 24 1.06 -4.90 1.06
CA TYR A 24 0.79 -5.14 2.47
C TYR A 24 1.83 -6.10 3.05
N ILE A 25 2.15 -5.92 4.33
CA ILE A 25 3.26 -6.64 4.98
C ILE A 25 3.13 -8.16 4.90
N GLU A 26 1.92 -8.71 5.02
CA GLU A 26 1.70 -10.16 4.92
C GLU A 26 2.06 -10.74 3.56
N ASN A 27 1.89 -9.99 2.47
CA ASN A 27 2.38 -10.40 1.16
C ASN A 27 3.92 -10.46 1.12
N ALA A 28 4.58 -9.51 1.76
CA ALA A 28 6.05 -9.52 1.86
C ALA A 28 6.54 -10.65 2.76
N VAL A 29 5.85 -10.93 3.87
CA VAL A 29 6.14 -12.09 4.74
C VAL A 29 5.98 -13.39 3.96
N GLN A 30 4.87 -13.55 3.20
CA GLN A 30 4.66 -14.71 2.34
C GLN A 30 5.85 -14.93 1.39
N ALA A 31 6.29 -13.87 0.69
CA ALA A 31 7.41 -13.98 -0.24
C ALA A 31 8.71 -14.43 0.45
N ASN A 32 8.99 -13.88 1.65
CA ASN A 32 10.18 -14.28 2.42
C ASN A 32 10.12 -15.75 2.87
N ILE A 33 8.96 -16.21 3.34
CA ILE A 33 8.77 -17.62 3.74
C ILE A 33 8.96 -18.53 2.53
N LEU A 34 8.34 -18.19 1.39
CA LEU A 34 8.48 -18.98 0.16
C LEU A 34 9.93 -19.04 -0.32
N ALA A 35 10.66 -17.92 -0.25
CA ALA A 35 12.08 -17.90 -0.61
C ALA A 35 12.95 -18.73 0.34
N ALA A 36 12.64 -18.72 1.64
CA ALA A 36 13.37 -19.51 2.65
C ALA A 36 13.09 -21.01 2.55
N MET A 37 11.91 -21.41 2.07
CA MET A 37 11.47 -22.81 2.02
C MET A 37 11.60 -23.44 0.63
N THR A 38 11.99 -22.67 -0.39
CA THR A 38 12.06 -23.20 -1.76
C THR A 38 13.11 -24.31 -1.90
N THR A 39 12.72 -25.37 -2.58
CA THR A 39 13.64 -26.43 -3.02
C THR A 39 13.97 -26.33 -4.51
N ASN A 40 13.39 -25.36 -5.21
CA ASN A 40 13.66 -25.10 -6.62
C ASN A 40 15.05 -24.47 -6.79
N GLN A 41 15.96 -25.18 -7.40
CA GLN A 41 17.34 -24.72 -7.61
C GLN A 41 17.42 -23.46 -8.48
N GLU A 42 16.47 -23.25 -9.39
CA GLU A 42 16.39 -22.05 -10.22
C GLU A 42 15.95 -20.80 -9.44
N ALA A 43 15.34 -21.00 -8.26
CA ALA A 43 14.89 -19.92 -7.40
C ALA A 43 15.96 -19.41 -6.43
N ILE A 44 17.05 -20.16 -6.25
CA ILE A 44 18.13 -19.83 -5.30
C ILE A 44 19.03 -18.74 -5.89
N ASP A 45 19.57 -17.87 -5.03
CA ASP A 45 20.48 -16.77 -5.39
C ASP A 45 19.89 -15.80 -6.43
N GLN A 46 18.58 -15.56 -6.35
CA GLN A 46 17.85 -14.69 -7.26
C GLN A 46 17.33 -13.43 -6.55
N VAL A 47 17.16 -12.36 -7.32
CA VAL A 47 16.47 -11.13 -6.88
C VAL A 47 15.02 -11.16 -7.36
N TYR A 48 14.09 -10.86 -6.45
CA TYR A 48 12.66 -10.84 -6.70
C TYR A 48 12.03 -9.50 -6.40
N ASN A 49 11.14 -9.06 -7.27
CA ASN A 49 10.20 -7.99 -6.93
C ASN A 49 9.04 -8.57 -6.12
N VAL A 50 8.73 -7.94 -4.99
CA VAL A 50 7.61 -8.31 -4.13
C VAL A 50 6.64 -7.14 -4.08
N ALA A 51 5.51 -7.30 -4.73
CA ALA A 51 4.46 -6.29 -4.88
C ALA A 51 3.14 -6.99 -5.27
N LEU A 52 2.15 -6.24 -5.78
CA LEU A 52 0.88 -6.77 -6.26
C LEU A 52 0.78 -6.83 -7.78
N ASN A 53 1.70 -6.20 -8.50
CA ASN A 53 1.57 -5.87 -9.91
C ASN A 53 0.33 -5.01 -10.20
N GLN A 54 -0.01 -4.12 -9.29
CA GLN A 54 -1.14 -3.20 -9.38
C GLN A 54 -0.69 -1.78 -9.01
N ARG A 55 -1.34 -0.78 -9.57
CA ARG A 55 -1.09 0.61 -9.22
C ARG A 55 -2.28 1.20 -8.48
N THR A 56 -2.00 1.93 -7.44
CA THR A 56 -2.98 2.75 -6.72
C THR A 56 -2.47 4.19 -6.73
N SER A 57 -3.30 5.14 -7.15
CA SER A 57 -2.98 6.57 -7.08
C SER A 57 -3.03 7.10 -5.66
N LEU A 58 -2.43 8.26 -5.41
CA LEU A 58 -2.51 8.90 -4.09
C LEU A 58 -3.94 9.35 -3.78
N ASN A 59 -4.72 9.73 -4.80
CA ASN A 59 -6.14 10.05 -4.64
C ASN A 59 -6.95 8.83 -4.18
N GLU A 60 -6.77 7.69 -4.84
CA GLU A 60 -7.42 6.43 -4.47
C GLU A 60 -7.00 5.98 -3.06
N LEU A 61 -5.70 6.03 -2.76
CA LEU A 61 -5.18 5.66 -1.44
C LEU A 61 -5.75 6.58 -0.35
N TYR A 62 -5.80 7.89 -0.60
CA TYR A 62 -6.37 8.85 0.33
C TYR A 62 -7.83 8.51 0.62
N LYS A 63 -8.63 8.32 -0.42
CA LYS A 63 -10.04 7.97 -0.30
C LYS A 63 -10.24 6.66 0.46
N LEU A 64 -9.51 5.61 0.14
CA LEU A 64 -9.57 4.33 0.86
C LEU A 64 -9.28 4.49 2.36
N ILE A 65 -8.27 5.28 2.72
CA ILE A 65 -7.92 5.55 4.11
C ILE A 65 -9.01 6.36 4.81
N GLU A 66 -9.53 7.40 4.16
CA GLU A 66 -10.55 8.27 4.72
C GLU A 66 -11.85 7.50 4.96
N ASP A 67 -12.36 6.79 3.96
CA ASP A 67 -13.59 6.00 4.05
C ASP A 67 -13.50 5.00 5.21
N LYS A 68 -12.41 4.25 5.30
CA LYS A 68 -12.22 3.24 6.36
C LYS A 68 -12.11 3.84 7.78
N ILE A 69 -11.56 5.04 7.90
CA ILE A 69 -11.49 5.73 9.21
C ILE A 69 -12.88 6.25 9.60
N ILE A 70 -13.63 6.85 8.67
CA ILE A 70 -14.96 7.38 8.92
C ILE A 70 -15.95 6.27 9.30
N GLU A 71 -15.84 5.11 8.66
CA GLU A 71 -16.63 3.92 9.03
C GLU A 71 -16.44 3.47 10.50
N ARG A 72 -15.31 3.79 11.12
CA ARG A 72 -14.93 3.31 12.46
C ARG A 72 -14.91 4.37 13.55
N VAL A 73 -14.88 5.64 13.17
CA VAL A 73 -14.74 6.76 14.13
C VAL A 73 -15.85 7.77 13.88
N GLU A 74 -16.78 7.86 14.81
CA GLU A 74 -17.88 8.80 14.76
C GLU A 74 -17.41 10.26 14.84
N GLY A 75 -18.16 11.16 14.21
CA GLY A 75 -17.91 12.60 14.24
C GLY A 75 -16.82 13.09 13.28
N LEU A 76 -16.29 12.23 12.42
CA LEU A 76 -15.41 12.64 11.32
C LEU A 76 -16.21 12.85 10.03
N GLU A 77 -15.86 13.90 9.31
CA GLU A 77 -16.45 14.21 8.01
C GLU A 77 -15.43 14.00 6.89
N GLN A 78 -15.94 13.66 5.70
CA GLN A 78 -15.10 13.59 4.50
C GLN A 78 -14.55 14.97 4.15
N LYS A 79 -13.26 15.03 3.87
CA LYS A 79 -12.57 16.26 3.48
C LYS A 79 -11.80 16.05 2.17
N LYS A 80 -11.80 17.06 1.34
CA LYS A 80 -10.92 17.04 0.16
C LYS A 80 -9.47 17.27 0.61
N PRO A 81 -8.50 16.54 0.05
CA PRO A 81 -7.10 16.83 0.30
C PRO A 81 -6.71 18.16 -0.33
N VAL A 82 -5.70 18.79 0.22
CA VAL A 82 -5.09 20.01 -0.34
C VAL A 82 -3.90 19.61 -1.19
N TYR A 83 -3.94 19.97 -2.45
CA TYR A 83 -2.87 19.69 -3.40
C TYR A 83 -1.77 20.76 -3.28
N ARG A 84 -0.51 20.31 -3.40
CA ARG A 84 0.69 21.15 -3.37
C ARG A 84 1.53 20.89 -4.61
N ASP A 85 2.58 21.64 -4.80
CA ASP A 85 3.54 21.43 -5.88
C ASP A 85 4.07 20.00 -5.91
N PHE A 86 4.40 19.53 -7.11
CA PHE A 86 5.03 18.24 -7.30
C PHE A 86 6.37 18.20 -6.54
N ARG A 87 6.63 17.08 -5.89
CA ARG A 87 7.91 16.84 -5.27
C ARG A 87 8.98 16.61 -6.33
N ALA A 88 10.07 17.36 -6.27
CA ALA A 88 11.19 17.20 -7.20
C ALA A 88 11.76 15.77 -7.13
N GLY A 89 12.00 15.17 -8.29
CA GLY A 89 12.54 13.80 -8.40
C GLY A 89 11.54 12.67 -8.14
N ASP A 90 10.25 12.96 -7.90
CA ASP A 90 9.25 11.92 -7.68
C ASP A 90 8.85 11.26 -9.01
N VAL A 91 8.93 9.93 -9.05
CA VAL A 91 8.50 9.14 -10.22
C VAL A 91 6.98 9.15 -10.30
N ARG A 92 6.43 9.50 -11.47
CA ARG A 92 4.97 9.63 -11.66
C ARG A 92 4.24 8.32 -11.41
N HIS A 93 4.72 7.24 -12.00
CA HIS A 93 4.12 5.91 -11.89
C HIS A 93 5.19 4.86 -11.61
N SER A 94 4.92 3.99 -10.68
CA SER A 94 5.78 2.85 -10.36
C SER A 94 4.93 1.60 -10.18
N GLN A 95 5.32 0.53 -10.87
CA GLN A 95 4.70 -0.79 -10.79
C GLN A 95 5.78 -1.85 -10.98
N ALA A 96 5.73 -2.91 -10.20
CA ALA A 96 6.69 -4.00 -10.31
C ALA A 96 6.06 -5.20 -11.03
N SER A 97 6.77 -5.80 -12.00
CA SER A 97 6.44 -7.17 -12.42
C SER A 97 6.84 -8.14 -11.32
N ILE A 98 5.89 -9.00 -10.95
CA ILE A 98 6.07 -10.08 -9.97
C ILE A 98 6.11 -11.46 -10.65
N ASP A 99 6.21 -11.52 -11.97
CA ASP A 99 6.09 -12.78 -12.72
C ASP A 99 7.18 -13.77 -12.33
N LYS A 100 8.43 -13.32 -12.18
CA LYS A 100 9.52 -14.16 -11.70
C LYS A 100 9.24 -14.77 -10.31
N ALA A 101 8.69 -13.99 -9.39
CA ALA A 101 8.31 -14.49 -8.06
C ALA A 101 7.16 -15.49 -8.13
N LYS A 102 6.18 -15.28 -9.04
CA LYS A 102 5.11 -16.25 -9.29
C LYS A 102 5.61 -17.57 -9.84
N GLU A 103 6.51 -17.51 -10.82
CA GLU A 103 7.02 -18.69 -11.52
C GLU A 103 7.94 -19.52 -10.63
N LEU A 104 8.93 -18.88 -10.01
CA LEU A 104 10.00 -19.60 -9.30
C LEU A 104 9.68 -19.87 -7.83
N LEU A 105 8.95 -18.96 -7.16
CA LEU A 105 8.60 -19.08 -5.73
C LEU A 105 7.14 -19.45 -5.50
N ASN A 106 6.32 -19.53 -6.54
CA ASN A 106 4.87 -19.70 -6.43
C ASN A 106 4.22 -18.57 -5.59
N TYR A 107 4.78 -17.35 -5.63
CA TYR A 107 4.26 -16.18 -4.91
C TYR A 107 2.87 -15.82 -5.42
N ARG A 108 1.92 -15.72 -4.52
CA ARG A 108 0.52 -15.35 -4.80
C ARG A 108 0.07 -14.34 -3.74
N PRO A 109 0.24 -13.01 -3.98
CA PRO A 109 -0.19 -12.00 -3.02
C PRO A 109 -1.69 -12.11 -2.76
N GLN A 110 -2.07 -12.22 -1.50
CA GLN A 110 -3.45 -12.47 -1.07
C GLN A 110 -4.18 -11.18 -0.69
N TYR A 111 -3.45 -10.16 -0.25
CA TYR A 111 -4.01 -8.91 0.22
C TYR A 111 -3.85 -7.81 -0.83
N LYS A 112 -4.96 -7.27 -1.30
CA LYS A 112 -4.98 -5.99 -2.04
C LYS A 112 -4.73 -4.83 -1.07
N VAL A 113 -4.55 -3.62 -1.59
CA VAL A 113 -4.35 -2.41 -0.76
C VAL A 113 -5.51 -2.20 0.21
N SER A 114 -6.76 -2.38 -0.26
CA SER A 114 -7.97 -2.27 0.58
C SER A 114 -7.97 -3.27 1.73
N ASP A 115 -7.55 -4.51 1.48
CA ASP A 115 -7.57 -5.58 2.47
C ASP A 115 -6.50 -5.33 3.54
N GLY A 116 -5.27 -5.01 3.11
CA GLY A 116 -4.19 -4.65 4.02
C GLY A 116 -4.47 -3.40 4.85
N LEU A 117 -5.21 -2.43 4.29
CA LEU A 117 -5.69 -1.28 5.07
C LEU A 117 -6.72 -1.69 6.12
N ASN A 118 -7.64 -2.62 5.82
CA ASN A 118 -8.60 -3.14 6.80
C ASN A 118 -7.90 -3.77 8.01
N GLU A 119 -6.90 -4.61 7.75
CA GLU A 119 -6.12 -5.26 8.81
C GLU A 119 -5.34 -4.26 9.68
N ALA A 120 -4.80 -3.20 9.06
CA ALA A 120 -3.93 -2.26 9.76
C ALA A 120 -4.68 -1.11 10.46
N ILE A 121 -5.90 -0.76 10.02
CA ILE A 121 -6.55 0.49 10.39
C ILE A 121 -6.84 0.59 11.89
N ASP A 122 -7.30 -0.48 12.51
CA ASP A 122 -7.66 -0.50 13.92
C ASP A 122 -6.44 -0.28 14.82
N TRP A 123 -5.30 -0.83 14.45
CA TRP A 123 -4.04 -0.55 15.13
C TRP A 123 -3.68 0.94 15.07
N TYR A 124 -3.80 1.57 13.88
CA TYR A 124 -3.53 3.01 13.74
C TYR A 124 -4.50 3.87 14.54
N ILE A 125 -5.79 3.52 14.57
CA ILE A 125 -6.80 4.24 15.35
C ILE A 125 -6.45 4.19 16.83
N ASN A 126 -6.10 3.01 17.35
CA ASN A 126 -5.78 2.81 18.75
C ASN A 126 -4.42 3.39 19.16
N SER A 127 -3.45 3.46 18.25
CA SER A 127 -2.11 3.99 18.50
C SER A 127 -2.01 5.51 18.48
N ILE A 128 -3.03 6.20 17.95
CA ILE A 128 -3.00 7.66 17.74
C ILE A 128 -3.91 8.39 18.75
N LYS A 129 -4.72 7.65 19.48
CA LYS A 129 -5.54 8.17 20.61
C LYS A 129 -4.66 8.56 21.81
#